data_b7ddf61d49adae949a78b60bac5c142d
#
_entry.id   b7ddf61d49adae949a78b60bac5c142d
#
_cell.length_a   1.000
_cell.length_b   1.000
_cell.length_c   1.000
_cell.angle_alpha   90.00
_cell.angle_beta   90.00
_cell.angle_gamma   90.00
#
_symmetry.space_group_name_H-M   'P 1'
#
loop_
_entity.id
_entity.type
_entity.pdbx_description
1 polymer ?
#
loop_
_entity_poly.entity_id
_entity_poly.type
_entity_poly.pdbx_seq_one_letter_code
_entity_poly.pdbx_strand_id
1 'polypeptide(L)'
;IDGERVALVKFENGPAAAADGRGGTPMRTEPIVVRAGEHKVSAAFVRRSEGPYEDLIRPHDWSYAGGGSGGAGITTLPHLRDLLIAGPSNPTGVSDSASRKTVFSCRPTAAAEERTCARSILTRLGSEAYRRPMTTAEVDSLMPFYEKGAAQAGFEGGVRTALEAVLASPKFVFRMERERQPAPSQTTARIADMDLASRLSFFLWGAPPDEELVDLAKSGKLTAPGAIEKQAQRMLADPRADALGHRFAAQWLRLQDLDKVHPDPNFFPNFDENIAQAMKHETEL
;
A
#
# COMPACT_ATOMS: atom_id res chain seq x y z
N ILE A 1 11.74 18.65 0.58
CA ILE A 1 12.10 17.24 0.46
C ILE A 1 12.97 16.89 1.66
N ASP A 2 12.65 15.84 2.39
CA ASP A 2 13.39 15.36 3.57
C ASP A 2 13.64 16.43 4.65
N GLY A 3 12.72 17.36 4.79
CA GLY A 3 12.83 18.48 5.73
C GLY A 3 13.57 19.72 5.18
N GLU A 4 14.17 19.63 4.01
CA GLU A 4 14.80 20.77 3.34
C GLU A 4 13.84 21.46 2.38
N ARG A 5 13.89 22.79 2.36
CA ARG A 5 13.14 23.59 1.40
C ARG A 5 13.85 23.64 0.06
N VAL A 6 13.31 22.92 -0.93
CA VAL A 6 13.88 22.83 -2.27
C VAL A 6 13.24 23.79 -3.28
N ALA A 7 12.03 24.29 -3.01
CA ALA A 7 11.36 25.26 -3.84
C ALA A 7 10.47 26.19 -3.00
N LEU A 8 10.27 27.41 -3.49
CA LEU A 8 9.32 28.38 -2.98
C LEU A 8 8.51 28.90 -4.15
N VAL A 9 7.22 28.60 -4.18
CA VAL A 9 6.31 29.10 -5.22
C VAL A 9 5.50 30.23 -4.62
N LYS A 10 5.51 31.39 -5.27
CA LYS A 10 4.69 32.51 -4.83
C LYS A 10 3.24 32.22 -5.15
N PHE A 11 2.41 32.32 -4.14
CA PHE A 11 0.96 32.28 -4.29
C PHE A 11 0.47 33.72 -4.43
N GLU A 12 0.09 34.10 -5.63
CA GLU A 12 -0.59 35.35 -5.87
C GLU A 12 -2.10 35.05 -5.86
N ASN A 13 -2.85 35.76 -5.03
CA ASN A 13 -4.30 35.72 -5.07
C ASN A 13 -4.76 36.24 -6.43
N GLY A 14 -4.84 35.34 -7.40
CA GLY A 14 -5.47 35.62 -8.68
C GLY A 14 -6.99 35.88 -8.48
N PRO A 15 -7.65 36.53 -9.47
CA PRO A 15 -9.10 36.70 -9.42
C PRO A 15 -9.74 35.38 -9.15
N ALA A 16 -10.65 35.37 -8.20
CA ALA A 16 -11.28 34.20 -7.64
C ALA A 16 -11.52 33.10 -8.68
N ALA A 17 -10.89 31.98 -8.48
CA ALA A 17 -11.25 30.77 -9.19
C ALA A 17 -12.76 30.62 -9.20
N ALA A 18 -13.29 30.24 -10.33
CA ALA A 18 -14.69 30.13 -10.71
C ALA A 18 -15.69 30.17 -9.55
N ALA A 19 -16.76 30.91 -9.71
CA ALA A 19 -17.80 31.20 -8.71
C ALA A 19 -18.45 29.96 -8.06
N ASP A 20 -18.09 28.75 -8.51
CA ASP A 20 -18.54 27.47 -8.00
C ASP A 20 -17.61 26.85 -6.93
N GLY A 21 -16.51 27.54 -6.56
CA GLY A 21 -15.57 27.08 -5.54
C GLY A 21 -14.78 25.82 -5.89
N ARG A 22 -14.93 25.30 -7.10
CA ARG A 22 -14.30 24.04 -7.54
C ARG A 22 -13.00 24.24 -8.32
N GLY A 23 -12.66 25.46 -8.69
CA GLY A 23 -11.44 25.82 -9.40
C GLY A 23 -10.29 26.08 -8.42
N GLY A 24 -9.20 25.32 -8.51
CA GLY A 24 -7.94 25.59 -7.82
C GLY A 24 -6.95 26.30 -8.75
N THR A 25 -6.03 27.07 -8.19
CA THR A 25 -4.89 27.61 -8.94
C THR A 25 -3.78 26.56 -8.96
N PRO A 26 -3.47 25.96 -10.13
CA PRO A 26 -2.37 25.01 -10.22
C PRO A 26 -1.03 25.75 -10.05
N MET A 27 -0.25 25.30 -9.09
CA MET A 27 1.11 25.78 -8.88
C MET A 27 2.09 24.70 -9.31
N ARG A 28 3.19 25.09 -9.91
CA ARG A 28 4.25 24.16 -10.33
C ARG A 28 5.60 24.66 -9.87
N THR A 29 6.46 23.73 -9.50
CA THR A 29 7.89 24.01 -9.34
C THR A 29 8.61 23.73 -10.65
N GLU A 30 9.77 24.34 -10.84
CA GLU A 30 10.74 23.84 -11.81
C GLU A 30 11.16 22.41 -11.44
N PRO A 31 11.68 21.65 -12.41
CA PRO A 31 12.20 20.32 -12.13
C PRO A 31 13.27 20.34 -11.05
N ILE A 32 13.13 19.48 -10.05
CA ILE A 32 14.04 19.41 -8.91
C ILE A 32 14.86 18.14 -9.05
N VAL A 33 16.19 18.28 -8.94
CA VAL A 33 17.09 17.12 -8.93
C VAL A 33 17.00 16.43 -7.58
N VAL A 34 16.64 15.16 -7.61
CA VAL A 34 16.51 14.32 -6.40
C VAL A 34 17.44 13.11 -6.56
N ARG A 35 18.16 12.75 -5.51
CA ARG A 35 19.00 11.55 -5.51
C ARG A 35 18.12 10.29 -5.51
N ALA A 36 18.68 9.20 -6.00
CA ALA A 36 17.97 7.92 -5.93
C ALA A 36 17.79 7.47 -4.47
N GLY A 37 16.58 7.10 -4.09
CA GLY A 37 16.25 6.67 -2.72
C GLY A 37 14.79 6.89 -2.38
N GLU A 38 14.49 6.64 -1.14
CA GLU A 38 13.21 6.99 -0.52
C GLU A 38 13.27 8.44 -0.02
N HIS A 39 12.26 9.24 -0.36
CA HIS A 39 12.21 10.66 0.00
C HIS A 39 10.83 11.02 0.57
N LYS A 40 10.84 11.84 1.59
CA LYS A 40 9.63 12.42 2.14
C LYS A 40 9.39 13.78 1.51
N VAL A 41 8.30 13.89 0.74
CA VAL A 41 7.92 15.15 0.09
C VAL A 41 6.77 15.78 0.86
N SER A 42 6.90 17.06 1.17
CA SER A 42 5.84 17.84 1.83
C SER A 42 5.68 19.20 1.15
N ALA A 43 4.46 19.70 1.18
CA ALA A 43 4.14 21.08 0.75
C ALA A 43 3.36 21.77 1.87
N ALA A 44 3.69 23.03 2.10
CA ALA A 44 3.01 23.83 3.10
C ALA A 44 2.94 25.29 2.62
N PHE A 45 1.88 25.97 3.02
CA PHE A 45 1.81 27.42 2.86
C PHE A 45 2.62 28.09 3.96
N VAL A 46 3.51 29.00 3.56
CA VAL A 46 4.31 29.80 4.48
C VAL A 46 3.76 31.21 4.43
N ARG A 47 3.29 31.70 5.58
CA ARG A 47 2.85 33.07 5.72
C ARG A 47 4.06 33.99 5.64
N ARG A 48 4.00 35.01 4.80
CA ARG A 48 4.98 36.07 4.76
C ARG A 48 4.43 37.23 5.58
N SER A 49 5.06 37.53 6.69
CA SER A 49 4.77 38.76 7.46
C SER A 49 5.58 39.88 6.88
N GLU A 50 4.94 40.90 6.41
CA GLU A 50 5.57 42.13 5.95
C GLU A 50 5.12 43.31 6.82
N GLY A 51 5.98 43.80 7.69
CA GLY A 51 5.75 45.03 8.46
C GLY A 51 6.06 44.95 9.94
N PRO A 52 6.08 46.08 10.64
CA PRO A 52 6.49 46.19 12.05
C PRO A 52 5.44 45.72 13.06
N TYR A 53 4.32 45.15 12.63
CA TYR A 53 3.19 44.75 13.48
C TYR A 53 3.02 43.22 13.56
N GLU A 54 4.13 42.48 13.64
CA GLU A 54 4.13 41.03 13.75
C GLU A 54 3.53 40.53 15.09
N ASP A 55 3.42 41.38 16.08
CA ASP A 55 2.94 41.06 17.43
C ASP A 55 1.42 41.01 17.53
N LEU A 56 0.68 41.43 16.53
CA LEU A 56 -0.75 41.20 16.46
C LEU A 56 -1.03 39.77 16.07
N ILE A 57 -0.83 38.88 17.01
CA ILE A 57 -1.39 37.51 16.96
C ILE A 57 -2.92 37.69 16.88
N ARG A 58 -3.46 37.65 15.69
CA ARG A 58 -4.89 37.44 15.50
C ARG A 58 -5.21 36.01 15.89
N PRO A 59 -5.87 35.77 17.02
CA PRO A 59 -6.32 34.43 17.37
C PRO A 59 -7.32 34.03 16.30
N HIS A 60 -6.95 33.10 15.44
CA HIS A 60 -7.76 32.56 14.36
C HIS A 60 -8.21 33.60 13.33
N ASP A 61 -7.55 33.64 12.20
CA ASP A 61 -8.14 34.15 10.97
C ASP A 61 -9.24 33.14 10.51
N TRP A 62 -10.25 32.97 11.35
CA TRP A 62 -11.51 32.44 10.90
C TRP A 62 -12.11 33.48 10.01
N SER A 63 -11.96 33.35 8.72
CA SER A 63 -12.83 34.11 7.86
C SER A 63 -14.22 33.44 7.94
N TYR A 64 -14.99 33.91 8.86
CA TYR A 64 -16.39 34.01 8.58
C TYR A 64 -16.49 34.79 7.29
N ALA A 65 -16.90 34.16 6.23
CA ALA A 65 -17.31 34.88 5.04
C ALA A 65 -18.44 35.79 5.48
N GLY A 66 -18.09 37.03 5.75
CA GLY A 66 -19.02 38.01 6.27
C GLY A 66 -20.20 38.14 5.31
N GLY A 67 -21.41 38.02 5.81
CA GLY A 67 -22.56 38.71 5.33
C GLY A 67 -23.16 38.34 3.97
N GLY A 68 -22.90 37.18 3.43
CA GLY A 68 -23.59 36.63 2.28
C GLY A 68 -24.35 35.39 2.66
N SER A 69 -25.66 35.37 2.48
CA SER A 69 -26.53 34.24 2.75
C SER A 69 -25.97 32.93 2.22
N GLY A 70 -25.51 32.06 3.10
CA GLY A 70 -25.39 30.64 2.79
C GLY A 70 -24.02 30.00 2.72
N GLY A 71 -22.94 30.60 3.19
CA GLY A 71 -21.61 30.00 3.12
C GLY A 71 -20.97 29.78 4.48
N ALA A 72 -21.44 28.82 5.25
CA ALA A 72 -20.70 28.38 6.42
C ALA A 72 -19.39 27.69 5.96
N GLY A 73 -18.22 28.15 6.44
CA GLY A 73 -17.00 27.40 6.33
C GLY A 73 -16.04 27.71 5.18
N ILE A 74 -16.16 28.84 4.48
CA ILE A 74 -15.13 29.26 3.51
C ILE A 74 -14.04 30.04 4.26
N THR A 75 -12.86 29.45 4.38
CA THR A 75 -11.69 30.16 4.92
C THR A 75 -11.06 30.98 3.81
N THR A 76 -10.54 32.20 4.12
CA THR A 76 -9.75 33.01 3.17
C THR A 76 -8.34 32.50 3.03
N LEU A 77 -7.92 31.55 3.87
CA LEU A 77 -6.60 30.94 3.80
C LEU A 77 -6.56 29.91 2.66
N PRO A 78 -5.45 29.87 1.93
CA PRO A 78 -5.30 28.88 0.88
C PRO A 78 -5.23 27.47 1.47
N HIS A 79 -5.91 26.54 0.83
CA HIS A 79 -5.88 25.12 1.17
C HIS A 79 -5.19 24.33 0.06
N LEU A 80 -4.32 23.41 0.45
CA LEU A 80 -3.74 22.46 -0.48
C LEU A 80 -4.75 21.34 -0.71
N ARG A 81 -5.24 21.23 -1.93
CA ARG A 81 -6.17 20.18 -2.32
C ARG A 81 -5.43 18.89 -2.69
N ASP A 82 -4.43 19.03 -3.58
CA ASP A 82 -3.71 17.92 -4.16
C ASP A 82 -2.22 18.27 -4.26
N LEU A 83 -1.35 17.30 -3.99
CA LEU A 83 0.08 17.36 -4.26
C LEU A 83 0.43 16.29 -5.30
N LEU A 84 0.71 16.71 -6.52
CA LEU A 84 1.11 15.81 -7.59
C LEU A 84 2.61 15.84 -7.80
N ILE A 85 3.24 14.67 -7.71
CA ILE A 85 4.65 14.47 -8.02
C ILE A 85 4.75 13.84 -9.40
N ALA A 86 5.31 14.56 -10.37
CA ALA A 86 5.54 14.06 -11.72
C ALA A 86 7.01 13.67 -11.91
N GLY A 87 7.25 12.53 -12.48
CA GLY A 87 8.61 12.04 -12.74
C GLY A 87 8.80 10.56 -12.32
N PRO A 88 10.06 10.10 -12.24
CA PRO A 88 11.30 10.82 -12.55
C PRO A 88 11.47 11.10 -14.06
N SER A 89 11.98 12.27 -14.40
CA SER A 89 12.42 12.60 -15.76
C SER A 89 13.92 12.40 -15.87
N ASN A 90 14.39 11.81 -16.97
CA ASN A 90 15.81 11.57 -17.24
C ASN A 90 16.57 10.88 -16.08
N PRO A 91 16.12 9.70 -15.61
CA PRO A 91 16.80 9.01 -14.54
C PRO A 91 18.20 8.59 -14.98
N THR A 92 19.23 8.90 -14.18
CA THR A 92 20.64 8.55 -14.45
C THR A 92 21.04 7.23 -13.76
N GLY A 93 20.14 6.62 -13.03
CA GLY A 93 20.36 5.37 -12.32
C GLY A 93 19.08 4.84 -11.67
N VAL A 94 19.24 3.78 -10.91
CA VAL A 94 18.16 3.14 -10.16
C VAL A 94 18.51 3.11 -8.67
N SER A 95 17.51 3.31 -7.81
CA SER A 95 17.72 3.23 -6.37
C SER A 95 18.00 1.78 -5.92
N ASP A 96 18.81 1.63 -4.89
CA ASP A 96 19.05 0.35 -4.22
C ASP A 96 18.11 0.22 -3.01
N SER A 97 16.81 0.25 -3.27
CA SER A 97 15.78 0.17 -2.23
C SER A 97 15.67 -1.25 -1.64
N ALA A 98 15.11 -1.36 -0.43
CA ALA A 98 14.82 -2.64 0.21
C ALA A 98 13.92 -3.53 -0.67
N SER A 99 12.88 -2.95 -1.29
CA SER A 99 12.00 -3.66 -2.22
C SER A 99 12.75 -4.20 -3.42
N ARG A 100 13.70 -3.43 -3.96
CA ARG A 100 14.51 -3.87 -5.10
C ARG A 100 15.43 -5.03 -4.71
N LYS A 101 16.05 -5.01 -3.52
CA LYS A 101 16.84 -6.12 -2.99
C LYS A 101 15.99 -7.37 -2.78
N THR A 102 14.77 -7.19 -2.33
CA THR A 102 13.82 -8.30 -2.16
C THR A 102 13.41 -8.91 -3.51
N VAL A 103 13.14 -8.10 -4.52
CA VAL A 103 12.76 -8.60 -5.85
C VAL A 103 13.94 -9.28 -6.54
N PHE A 104 15.08 -8.61 -6.65
CA PHE A 104 16.23 -9.08 -7.38
C PHE A 104 17.20 -9.85 -6.49
N SER A 105 16.88 -11.12 -6.20
CA SER A 105 17.73 -12.02 -5.43
C SER A 105 19.01 -12.44 -6.18
N CYS A 106 19.05 -12.24 -7.49
CA CYS A 106 20.24 -12.40 -8.33
C CYS A 106 20.32 -11.26 -9.33
N ARG A 107 21.54 -10.94 -9.76
CA ARG A 107 21.80 -9.92 -10.79
C ARG A 107 22.74 -10.53 -11.82
N PRO A 108 22.26 -10.85 -13.03
CA PRO A 108 23.09 -11.42 -14.07
C PRO A 108 24.16 -10.42 -14.53
N THR A 109 25.37 -10.91 -14.71
CA THR A 109 26.48 -10.12 -15.25
C THR A 109 26.68 -10.38 -16.75
N ALA A 110 26.11 -11.46 -17.26
CA ALA A 110 26.14 -11.84 -18.67
C ALA A 110 24.73 -12.22 -19.17
N ALA A 111 24.46 -11.96 -20.44
CA ALA A 111 23.16 -12.26 -21.05
C ALA A 111 22.76 -13.76 -20.93
N ALA A 112 23.74 -14.66 -20.93
CA ALA A 112 23.50 -16.10 -20.76
C ALA A 112 22.91 -16.47 -19.39
N GLU A 113 23.14 -15.65 -18.37
CA GLU A 113 22.66 -15.87 -16.99
C GLU A 113 21.24 -15.31 -16.76
N GLU A 114 20.82 -14.37 -17.59
CA GLU A 114 19.57 -13.61 -17.39
C GLU A 114 18.35 -14.51 -17.28
N ARG A 115 18.19 -15.45 -18.19
CA ARG A 115 17.05 -16.37 -18.22
C ARG A 115 16.97 -17.24 -16.95
N THR A 116 18.11 -17.73 -16.49
CA THR A 116 18.19 -18.59 -15.29
C THR A 116 17.89 -17.77 -14.03
N CYS A 117 18.44 -16.57 -13.93
CA CYS A 117 18.15 -15.65 -12.82
C CYS A 117 16.68 -15.24 -12.81
N ALA A 118 16.10 -14.87 -13.96
CA ALA A 118 14.69 -14.54 -14.08
C ALA A 118 13.79 -15.70 -13.61
N ARG A 119 14.07 -16.93 -14.04
CA ARG A 119 13.33 -18.12 -13.60
C ARG A 119 13.38 -18.30 -12.08
N SER A 120 14.55 -18.11 -11.47
CA SER A 120 14.71 -18.20 -10.02
C SER A 120 13.88 -17.16 -9.29
N ILE A 121 13.92 -15.90 -9.74
CA ILE A 121 13.13 -14.79 -9.17
C ILE A 121 11.63 -15.10 -9.31
N LEU A 122 11.18 -15.48 -10.51
CA LEU A 122 9.77 -15.76 -10.78
C LEU A 122 9.25 -16.98 -10.00
N THR A 123 10.08 -18.01 -9.84
CA THR A 123 9.73 -19.19 -9.04
C THR A 123 9.50 -18.79 -7.59
N ARG A 124 10.40 -18.02 -7.02
CA ARG A 124 10.30 -17.57 -5.62
C ARG A 124 9.10 -16.66 -5.41
N LEU A 125 9.06 -15.52 -6.11
CA LEU A 125 8.00 -14.52 -5.93
C LEU A 125 6.63 -15.05 -6.37
N GLY A 126 6.58 -15.85 -7.42
CA GLY A 126 5.33 -16.48 -7.84
C GLY A 126 4.82 -17.53 -6.85
N SER A 127 5.73 -18.27 -6.19
CA SER A 127 5.35 -19.20 -5.12
C SER A 127 4.78 -18.46 -3.90
N GLU A 128 5.39 -17.35 -3.51
CA GLU A 128 4.88 -16.48 -2.45
C GLU A 128 3.50 -15.90 -2.83
N ALA A 129 3.38 -15.36 -4.04
CA ALA A 129 2.14 -14.77 -4.55
C ALA A 129 0.99 -15.79 -4.64
N TYR A 130 1.27 -17.01 -5.10
CA TYR A 130 0.26 -18.08 -5.21
C TYR A 130 0.11 -18.89 -3.93
N ARG A 131 0.86 -18.54 -2.87
CA ARG A 131 0.79 -19.16 -1.54
C ARG A 131 1.05 -20.66 -1.57
N ARG A 132 1.79 -21.13 -2.56
CA ARG A 132 2.22 -22.50 -2.76
C ARG A 132 3.38 -22.57 -3.74
N PRO A 133 4.17 -23.65 -3.72
CA PRO A 133 5.20 -23.83 -4.75
C PRO A 133 4.60 -23.77 -6.16
N MET A 134 5.28 -23.04 -7.04
CA MET A 134 4.95 -23.06 -8.46
C MET A 134 5.43 -24.35 -9.12
N THR A 135 4.65 -24.85 -10.04
CA THR A 135 5.06 -25.94 -10.92
C THR A 135 5.98 -25.40 -12.02
N THR A 136 6.82 -26.28 -12.60
CA THR A 136 7.68 -25.90 -13.73
C THR A 136 6.87 -25.33 -14.91
N ALA A 137 5.71 -25.93 -15.20
CA ALA A 137 4.82 -25.46 -16.27
C ALA A 137 4.27 -24.03 -15.99
N GLU A 138 4.00 -23.70 -14.74
CA GLU A 138 3.58 -22.33 -14.36
C GLU A 138 4.71 -21.32 -14.55
N VAL A 139 5.92 -21.68 -14.15
CA VAL A 139 7.10 -20.82 -14.39
C VAL A 139 7.34 -20.67 -15.90
N ASP A 140 7.23 -21.75 -16.66
CA ASP A 140 7.39 -21.72 -18.12
C ASP A 140 6.35 -20.82 -18.78
N SER A 141 5.12 -20.79 -18.27
CA SER A 141 4.06 -19.91 -18.77
C SER A 141 4.33 -18.41 -18.54
N LEU A 142 5.18 -18.06 -17.59
CA LEU A 142 5.59 -16.68 -17.31
C LEU A 142 6.77 -16.22 -18.18
N MET A 143 7.56 -17.16 -18.70
CA MET A 143 8.77 -16.81 -19.47
C MET A 143 8.50 -15.99 -20.73
N PRO A 144 7.42 -16.20 -21.51
CA PRO A 144 7.07 -15.32 -22.62
C PRO A 144 6.85 -13.86 -22.23
N PHE A 145 6.27 -13.61 -21.06
CA PHE A 145 6.11 -12.25 -20.51
C PHE A 145 7.45 -11.63 -20.16
N TYR A 146 8.33 -12.41 -19.53
CA TYR A 146 9.70 -11.98 -19.27
C TYR A 146 10.41 -11.62 -20.58
N GLU A 147 10.40 -12.48 -21.58
CA GLU A 147 11.07 -12.27 -22.86
C GLU A 147 10.57 -11.01 -23.58
N LYS A 148 9.24 -10.79 -23.56
CA LYS A 148 8.62 -9.59 -24.13
C LYS A 148 9.08 -8.32 -23.41
N GLY A 149 9.10 -8.31 -22.10
CA GLY A 149 9.53 -7.15 -21.30
C GLY A 149 11.03 -6.92 -21.42
N ALA A 150 11.83 -8.00 -21.46
CA ALA A 150 13.28 -7.91 -21.59
C ALA A 150 13.71 -7.32 -22.95
N ALA A 151 13.01 -7.65 -24.03
CA ALA A 151 13.24 -7.05 -25.33
C ALA A 151 13.00 -5.54 -25.38
N GLN A 152 12.15 -5.01 -24.51
CA GLN A 152 11.79 -3.59 -24.45
C GLN A 152 12.67 -2.78 -23.49
N ALA A 153 12.96 -3.35 -22.31
CA ALA A 153 13.58 -2.62 -21.21
C ALA A 153 14.62 -3.43 -20.42
N GLY A 154 15.27 -4.42 -21.07
CA GLY A 154 16.31 -5.25 -20.48
C GLY A 154 15.80 -6.20 -19.39
N PHE A 155 16.74 -6.83 -18.69
CA PHE A 155 16.46 -7.85 -17.68
C PHE A 155 15.40 -7.45 -16.67
N GLU A 156 15.51 -6.27 -16.10
CA GLU A 156 14.57 -5.80 -15.07
C GLU A 156 13.18 -5.50 -15.64
N GLY A 157 13.12 -4.98 -16.88
CA GLY A 157 11.85 -4.83 -17.61
C GLY A 157 11.16 -6.16 -17.82
N GLY A 158 11.92 -7.20 -18.15
CA GLY A 158 11.43 -8.57 -18.26
C GLY A 158 10.85 -9.10 -16.96
N VAL A 159 11.59 -9.00 -15.87
CA VAL A 159 11.11 -9.41 -14.53
C VAL A 159 9.84 -8.66 -14.14
N ARG A 160 9.80 -7.34 -14.37
CA ARG A 160 8.61 -6.52 -14.09
C ARG A 160 7.38 -7.01 -14.85
N THR A 161 7.50 -7.18 -16.17
CA THR A 161 6.37 -7.61 -17.01
C THR A 161 5.87 -9.01 -16.63
N ALA A 162 6.76 -9.92 -16.25
CA ALA A 162 6.37 -11.23 -15.76
C ALA A 162 5.69 -11.17 -14.38
N LEU A 163 6.14 -10.28 -13.48
CA LEU A 163 5.48 -10.07 -12.18
C LEU A 163 4.10 -9.42 -12.35
N GLU A 164 3.93 -8.51 -13.31
CA GLU A 164 2.61 -7.97 -13.67
C GLU A 164 1.64 -9.11 -14.07
N ALA A 165 2.12 -10.08 -14.83
CA ALA A 165 1.32 -11.26 -15.19
C ALA A 165 0.98 -12.14 -13.96
N VAL A 166 1.91 -12.29 -13.01
CA VAL A 166 1.64 -12.98 -11.74
C VAL A 166 0.55 -12.27 -10.95
N LEU A 167 0.64 -10.95 -10.81
CA LEU A 167 -0.32 -10.13 -10.05
C LEU A 167 -1.71 -10.06 -10.72
N ALA A 168 -1.76 -10.11 -12.05
CA ALA A 168 -3.00 -10.17 -12.82
C ALA A 168 -3.65 -11.57 -12.82
N SER A 169 -2.93 -12.59 -12.35
CA SER A 169 -3.42 -13.97 -12.39
C SER A 169 -4.58 -14.20 -11.40
N PRO A 170 -5.64 -14.92 -11.79
CA PRO A 170 -6.68 -15.38 -10.88
C PRO A 170 -6.12 -16.13 -9.65
N LYS A 171 -4.99 -16.81 -9.79
CA LYS A 171 -4.31 -17.53 -8.69
C LYS A 171 -3.77 -16.59 -7.60
N PHE A 172 -3.46 -15.34 -7.96
CA PHE A 172 -3.09 -14.29 -7.02
C PHE A 172 -4.32 -13.59 -6.46
N VAL A 173 -5.21 -13.13 -7.35
CA VAL A 173 -6.37 -12.32 -7.00
C VAL A 173 -7.36 -13.08 -6.13
N PHE A 174 -7.59 -14.35 -6.44
CA PHE A 174 -8.52 -15.20 -5.70
C PHE A 174 -7.80 -16.23 -4.84
N ARG A 175 -8.34 -16.50 -3.68
CA ARG A 175 -7.96 -17.65 -2.86
C ARG A 175 -8.81 -18.85 -3.27
N MET A 176 -8.35 -19.54 -4.30
CA MET A 176 -9.05 -20.72 -4.84
C MET A 176 -8.59 -21.95 -4.07
N GLU A 177 -9.51 -22.61 -3.40
CA GLU A 177 -9.28 -23.89 -2.76
C GLU A 177 -9.59 -25.02 -3.74
N ARG A 178 -8.80 -26.08 -3.67
CA ARG A 178 -9.05 -27.27 -4.47
C ARG A 178 -10.14 -28.10 -3.81
N GLU A 179 -11.27 -28.25 -4.45
CA GLU A 179 -12.26 -29.20 -4.02
C GLU A 179 -11.67 -30.61 -4.05
N ARG A 180 -11.64 -31.25 -2.89
CA ARG A 180 -11.45 -32.70 -2.83
C ARG A 180 -12.82 -33.33 -2.76
N GLN A 181 -13.06 -34.33 -3.63
CA GLN A 181 -14.28 -35.11 -3.52
C GLN A 181 -14.27 -35.83 -2.17
N PRO A 182 -15.34 -35.76 -1.37
CA PRO A 182 -15.43 -36.51 -0.14
C PRO A 182 -15.36 -38.00 -0.45
N ALA A 183 -14.82 -38.79 0.48
CA ALA A 183 -14.88 -40.22 0.37
C ALA A 183 -16.35 -40.71 0.31
N PRO A 184 -16.66 -41.85 -0.32
CA PRO A 184 -18.05 -42.32 -0.58
C PRO A 184 -18.94 -42.35 0.66
N SER A 185 -18.34 -42.42 1.85
CA SER A 185 -19.05 -42.46 3.16
C SER A 185 -19.05 -41.13 3.92
N GLN A 186 -18.49 -40.05 3.32
CA GLN A 186 -18.35 -38.75 3.99
C GLN A 186 -19.19 -37.70 3.29
N THR A 187 -19.88 -36.88 4.07
CA THR A 187 -20.66 -35.72 3.55
C THR A 187 -19.80 -34.45 3.40
N THR A 188 -18.57 -34.47 3.97
CA THR A 188 -17.66 -33.31 3.94
C THR A 188 -16.29 -33.72 3.42
N ALA A 189 -15.71 -32.91 2.58
CA ALA A 189 -14.34 -33.10 2.12
C ALA A 189 -13.36 -32.31 2.99
N ARG A 190 -12.22 -32.95 3.28
CA ARG A 190 -11.13 -32.27 4.00
C ARG A 190 -10.37 -31.35 3.03
N ILE A 191 -10.13 -30.11 3.41
CA ILE A 191 -9.30 -29.20 2.60
C ILE A 191 -7.85 -29.70 2.54
N ALA A 192 -7.13 -29.34 1.47
CA ALA A 192 -5.73 -29.68 1.32
C ALA A 192 -4.87 -28.93 2.36
N ASP A 193 -3.79 -29.57 2.83
CA ASP A 193 -2.91 -28.97 3.85
C ASP A 193 -2.38 -27.59 3.41
N MET A 194 -2.11 -27.41 2.12
CA MET A 194 -1.65 -26.14 1.58
C MET A 194 -2.73 -25.03 1.63
N ASP A 195 -3.98 -25.41 1.36
CA ASP A 195 -5.11 -24.50 1.44
C ASP A 195 -5.42 -24.17 2.91
N LEU A 196 -5.26 -25.17 3.80
CA LEU A 196 -5.38 -24.97 5.24
C LEU A 196 -4.29 -24.03 5.78
N ALA A 197 -3.03 -24.21 5.35
CA ALA A 197 -1.95 -23.29 5.70
C ALA A 197 -2.25 -21.87 5.29
N SER A 198 -2.75 -21.68 4.06
CA SER A 198 -3.16 -20.38 3.56
C SER A 198 -4.32 -19.78 4.37
N ARG A 199 -5.35 -20.58 4.71
CA ARG A 199 -6.46 -20.11 5.54
C ARG A 199 -5.99 -19.67 6.92
N LEU A 200 -5.17 -20.50 7.58
CA LEU A 200 -4.68 -20.22 8.92
C LEU A 200 -3.84 -18.93 8.95
N SER A 201 -2.92 -18.76 7.99
CA SER A 201 -2.05 -17.60 7.97
C SER A 201 -2.82 -16.30 7.65
N PHE A 202 -3.75 -16.34 6.71
CA PHE A 202 -4.57 -15.16 6.42
C PHE A 202 -5.58 -14.85 7.53
N PHE A 203 -6.02 -15.84 8.27
CA PHE A 203 -6.89 -15.62 9.42
C PHE A 203 -6.13 -14.93 10.55
N LEU A 204 -4.96 -15.48 10.94
CA LEU A 204 -4.22 -14.97 12.09
C LEU A 204 -3.35 -13.76 11.77
N TRP A 205 -2.65 -13.76 10.64
CA TRP A 205 -1.68 -12.72 10.28
C TRP A 205 -2.13 -11.78 9.17
N GLY A 206 -3.16 -12.18 8.41
CA GLY A 206 -3.54 -11.48 7.20
C GLY A 206 -2.48 -11.45 6.12
N ALA A 207 -1.54 -12.35 6.18
CA ALA A 207 -0.39 -12.46 5.30
C ALA A 207 -0.24 -13.90 4.78
N PRO A 208 0.55 -14.13 3.70
CA PRO A 208 0.87 -15.47 3.24
C PRO A 208 1.52 -16.33 4.33
N PRO A 209 1.39 -17.67 4.24
CA PRO A 209 2.03 -18.58 5.17
C PRO A 209 3.56 -18.45 5.11
N ASP A 210 4.21 -18.56 6.25
CA ASP A 210 5.66 -18.61 6.34
C ASP A 210 6.23 -19.98 5.91
N GLU A 211 7.54 -20.07 5.82
CA GLU A 211 8.23 -21.25 5.34
C GLU A 211 7.95 -22.48 6.20
N GLU A 212 7.91 -22.34 7.54
CA GLU A 212 7.59 -23.43 8.45
C GLU A 212 6.21 -24.02 8.17
N LEU A 213 5.21 -23.15 8.02
CA LEU A 213 3.85 -23.57 7.76
C LEU A 213 3.70 -24.21 6.36
N VAL A 214 4.40 -23.66 5.37
CA VAL A 214 4.46 -24.20 4.01
C VAL A 214 5.11 -25.58 4.00
N ASP A 215 6.20 -25.79 4.72
CA ASP A 215 6.91 -27.07 4.75
C ASP A 215 6.11 -28.16 5.48
N LEU A 216 5.40 -27.81 6.57
CA LEU A 216 4.44 -28.71 7.20
C LEU A 216 3.32 -29.11 6.23
N ALA A 217 2.79 -28.15 5.49
CA ALA A 217 1.74 -28.42 4.50
C ALA A 217 2.25 -29.28 3.32
N LYS A 218 3.45 -29.03 2.81
CA LYS A 218 4.08 -29.83 1.75
C LYS A 218 4.29 -31.28 2.19
N SER A 219 4.69 -31.47 3.44
CA SER A 219 4.93 -32.81 4.01
C SER A 219 3.66 -33.56 4.42
N GLY A 220 2.48 -32.93 4.28
CA GLY A 220 1.20 -33.52 4.69
C GLY A 220 1.05 -33.68 6.21
N LYS A 221 1.87 -32.96 7.00
CA LYS A 221 1.90 -33.06 8.46
C LYS A 221 1.08 -32.03 9.18
N LEU A 222 0.56 -31.03 8.48
CA LEU A 222 -0.20 -29.93 9.09
C LEU A 222 -1.50 -30.43 9.72
N THR A 223 -2.10 -31.47 9.17
CA THR A 223 -3.32 -32.08 9.67
C THR A 223 -3.08 -33.27 10.62
N ALA A 224 -1.83 -33.51 11.04
CA ALA A 224 -1.53 -34.47 12.10
C ALA A 224 -2.11 -33.99 13.44
N PRO A 225 -2.46 -34.92 14.36
CA PRO A 225 -2.99 -34.57 15.68
C PRO A 225 -2.10 -33.54 16.41
N GLY A 226 -2.69 -32.44 16.88
CA GLY A 226 -1.99 -31.40 17.62
C GLY A 226 -1.13 -30.44 16.77
N ALA A 227 -0.98 -30.68 15.45
CA ALA A 227 -0.12 -29.83 14.60
C ALA A 227 -0.72 -28.46 14.37
N ILE A 228 -2.02 -28.38 14.11
CA ILE A 228 -2.73 -27.11 13.89
C ILE A 228 -2.69 -26.27 15.17
N GLU A 229 -2.97 -26.86 16.32
CA GLU A 229 -2.94 -26.20 17.61
C GLU A 229 -1.56 -25.62 17.92
N LYS A 230 -0.51 -26.41 17.68
CA LYS A 230 0.88 -25.96 17.86
C LYS A 230 1.20 -24.78 16.95
N GLN A 231 0.81 -24.85 15.68
CA GLN A 231 1.05 -23.77 14.74
C GLN A 231 0.22 -22.52 15.08
N ALA A 232 -1.03 -22.68 15.48
CA ALA A 232 -1.87 -21.57 15.92
C ALA A 232 -1.27 -20.85 17.14
N GLN A 233 -0.79 -21.59 18.14
CA GLN A 233 -0.12 -21.03 19.31
C GLN A 233 1.16 -20.26 18.92
N ARG A 234 2.00 -20.84 18.05
CA ARG A 234 3.19 -20.18 17.54
C ARG A 234 2.83 -18.87 16.81
N MET A 235 1.83 -18.93 15.96
CA MET A 235 1.40 -17.80 15.15
C MET A 235 0.75 -16.69 15.98
N LEU A 236 0.02 -17.03 17.04
CA LEU A 236 -0.54 -16.04 17.97
C LEU A 236 0.52 -15.37 18.83
N ALA A 237 1.66 -16.02 19.06
CA ALA A 237 2.79 -15.41 19.75
C ALA A 237 3.67 -14.51 18.85
N ASP A 238 3.43 -14.50 17.55
CA ASP A 238 4.16 -13.66 16.59
C ASP A 238 3.53 -12.26 16.52
N PRO A 239 4.31 -11.16 16.45
CA PRO A 239 3.77 -9.80 16.33
C PRO A 239 2.80 -9.60 15.16
N ARG A 240 2.89 -10.41 14.09
CA ARG A 240 1.93 -10.37 12.98
C ARG A 240 0.49 -10.71 13.40
N ALA A 241 0.30 -11.34 14.57
CA ALA A 241 -1.03 -11.67 15.10
C ALA A 241 -1.87 -10.44 15.47
N ASP A 242 -1.24 -9.28 15.71
CA ASP A 242 -1.94 -8.01 15.92
C ASP A 242 -2.90 -7.69 14.78
N ALA A 243 -2.56 -8.15 13.56
CA ALA A 243 -3.43 -8.02 12.40
C ALA A 243 -4.81 -8.70 12.56
N LEU A 244 -4.92 -9.74 13.40
CA LEU A 244 -6.21 -10.37 13.70
C LEU A 244 -7.10 -9.43 14.52
N GLY A 245 -6.56 -8.83 15.58
CA GLY A 245 -7.27 -7.88 16.44
C GLY A 245 -7.76 -6.68 15.65
N HIS A 246 -6.86 -5.99 14.96
CA HIS A 246 -7.16 -4.82 14.13
C HIS A 246 -8.23 -5.10 13.07
N ARG A 247 -8.11 -6.20 12.34
CA ARG A 247 -9.07 -6.53 11.27
C ARG A 247 -10.41 -6.96 11.81
N PHE A 248 -10.42 -7.81 12.84
CA PHE A 248 -11.67 -8.26 13.44
C PHE A 248 -12.41 -7.09 14.08
N ALA A 249 -11.71 -6.29 14.88
CA ALA A 249 -12.30 -5.11 15.52
C ALA A 249 -12.78 -4.09 14.47
N ALA A 250 -11.95 -3.77 13.46
CA ALA A 250 -12.30 -2.82 12.43
C ALA A 250 -13.56 -3.24 11.63
N GLN A 251 -13.70 -4.54 11.35
CA GLN A 251 -14.87 -5.03 10.63
C GLN A 251 -16.10 -5.14 11.52
N TRP A 252 -15.96 -5.67 12.72
CA TRP A 252 -17.05 -5.89 13.65
C TRP A 252 -17.63 -4.56 14.14
N LEU A 253 -16.77 -3.62 14.51
CA LEU A 253 -17.15 -2.29 14.97
C LEU A 253 -17.39 -1.29 13.82
N ARG A 254 -17.13 -1.71 12.57
CA ARG A 254 -17.27 -0.89 11.36
C ARG A 254 -16.46 0.40 11.42
N LEU A 255 -15.24 0.34 11.96
CA LEU A 255 -14.38 1.52 12.14
C LEU A 255 -14.08 2.25 10.82
N GLN A 256 -14.10 1.52 9.69
CA GLN A 256 -13.96 2.11 8.36
C GLN A 256 -15.09 3.10 7.99
N ASP A 257 -16.24 3.01 8.64
CA ASP A 257 -17.34 3.93 8.37
C ASP A 257 -17.13 5.28 9.07
N LEU A 258 -16.20 5.37 10.03
CA LEU A 258 -15.85 6.62 10.69
C LEU A 258 -15.32 7.67 9.69
N ASP A 259 -14.63 7.24 8.63
CA ASP A 259 -14.15 8.13 7.56
C ASP A 259 -15.29 8.77 6.75
N LYS A 260 -16.51 8.24 6.88
CA LYS A 260 -17.72 8.76 6.21
C LYS A 260 -18.57 9.65 7.14
N VAL A 261 -18.19 9.74 8.40
CA VAL A 261 -18.92 10.51 9.39
C VAL A 261 -18.47 11.96 9.33
N HIS A 262 -19.39 12.83 8.97
CA HIS A 262 -19.16 14.28 8.93
C HIS A 262 -20.17 14.96 9.87
N PRO A 263 -19.84 15.08 11.16
CA PRO A 263 -20.72 15.74 12.13
C PRO A 263 -20.93 17.20 11.76
N ASP A 264 -22.11 17.73 12.11
CA ASP A 264 -22.41 19.15 11.90
C ASP A 264 -21.44 20.01 12.73
N PRO A 265 -20.62 20.86 12.08
CA PRO A 265 -19.62 21.67 12.77
C PRO A 265 -20.20 22.70 13.75
N ASN A 266 -21.50 23.02 13.65
CA ASN A 266 -22.17 23.88 14.63
C ASN A 266 -22.35 23.18 15.99
N PHE A 267 -22.56 21.84 15.97
CA PHE A 267 -22.73 21.04 17.18
C PHE A 267 -21.40 20.40 17.63
N PHE A 268 -20.52 20.11 16.70
CA PHE A 268 -19.24 19.44 16.96
C PHE A 268 -18.06 20.21 16.35
N PRO A 269 -17.80 21.45 16.80
CA PRO A 269 -16.81 22.33 16.19
C PRO A 269 -15.37 21.82 16.31
N ASN A 270 -15.12 20.91 17.23
CA ASN A 270 -13.79 20.33 17.45
C ASN A 270 -13.56 19.01 16.72
N PHE A 271 -14.57 18.48 16.02
CA PHE A 271 -14.41 17.23 15.29
C PHE A 271 -13.65 17.51 13.99
N ASP A 272 -12.48 16.88 13.89
CA ASP A 272 -11.61 16.95 12.72
C ASP A 272 -11.04 15.57 12.38
N GLU A 273 -10.26 15.49 11.32
CA GLU A 273 -9.60 14.27 10.88
C GLU A 273 -8.68 13.68 11.97
N ASN A 274 -8.03 14.50 12.79
CA ASN A 274 -7.15 14.03 13.85
C ASN A 274 -7.94 13.31 14.94
N ILE A 275 -9.11 13.86 15.31
CA ILE A 275 -10.00 13.22 16.28
C ILE A 275 -10.55 11.91 15.72
N ALA A 276 -10.97 11.87 14.45
CA ALA A 276 -11.43 10.65 13.82
C ALA A 276 -10.33 9.56 13.80
N GLN A 277 -9.10 9.92 13.49
CA GLN A 277 -7.95 9.00 13.54
C GLN A 277 -7.62 8.57 14.97
N ALA A 278 -7.69 9.48 15.94
CA ALA A 278 -7.46 9.15 17.34
C ALA A 278 -8.51 8.16 17.88
N MET A 279 -9.79 8.34 17.54
CA MET A 279 -10.88 7.42 17.89
C MET A 279 -10.67 6.03 17.31
N LYS A 280 -10.20 5.95 16.05
CA LYS A 280 -9.81 4.67 15.44
C LYS A 280 -8.70 4.01 16.25
N HIS A 281 -7.63 4.74 16.48
CA HIS A 281 -6.45 4.22 17.15
C HIS A 281 -6.74 3.78 18.59
N GLU A 282 -7.53 4.54 19.33
CA GLU A 282 -7.98 4.17 20.69
C GLU A 282 -8.75 2.84 20.71
N THR A 283 -9.54 2.58 19.67
CA THR A 283 -10.33 1.35 19.57
C THR A 283 -9.48 0.15 19.14
N GLU A 284 -8.36 0.38 18.46
CA GLU A 284 -7.43 -0.63 17.98
C GLU A 284 -6.38 -1.06 19.03
N LEU A 285 -6.23 -0.29 20.14
CA LEU A 285 -5.35 -0.62 21.26
C LEU A 285 -6.00 -1.63 22.21
#